data_6ba598959ae64df3c981735e044036ce
#
_entry.id   6ba598959ae64df3c981735e044036ce
#
_cell.length_a   1.000
_cell.length_b   1.000
_cell.length_c   1.000
_cell.angle_alpha   90.00
_cell.angle_beta   90.00
_cell.angle_gamma   90.00
#
_symmetry.space_group_name_H-M   'P 1'
#
loop_
_entity.id
_entity.type
_entity.pdbx_description
1 polymer ?
#
loop_
_entity_poly.entity_id
_entity_poly.type
_entity_poly.pdbx_seq_one_letter_code
_entity_poly.pdbx_strand_id
1 'polypeptide(L)'
;MIELLDSTLREGEQTPYINFKIDEKVEIARLLDYVGVDMIEAGDPSVSVNIYAAVKQIAAQHLNAEIIAHSMATKVGIDLAKECGVDRVAIFYPTSKIHLDTKVHKTQAEAIELICEHVRYARSLGLKVRYTPEDASRTDMDFLVEVCNRAIEAGADRISYADTTGVLQPHIMFERISQFRSRLAPCKIDIHCHNDLGMALANAMAGIRGGADCIHVTINGLGERTGIPDLAETIVAYHNLENVTKYRLDSLNELSSYLEKVTGFFLAPNKPITGQNAFSHKAGVHTDGVIKNPQTYEGFDPAILGRERKIVIDKYTGKRAVLGRLQEYDITVTPEELDGIVEEIKAVGDNHRMIFDADIIEIAEKVTGRNIDVIPKEINALINIAVESHVYTSAVVRRLKNLQNITSVFEITGDYDISVYCKVANTAELNNFIEQIRAIQGIKTTETNLVLKKHTDNGMA
;
A
#
# COMPACT_ATOMS: atom_id res chain seq x y z
N MET A 1 -8.38 -0.83 23.21
CA MET A 1 -8.05 -0.04 22.00
C MET A 1 -7.14 -0.91 21.17
N ILE A 2 -7.42 -1.07 19.88
CA ILE A 2 -6.61 -1.92 18.99
C ILE A 2 -5.22 -1.30 18.77
N GLU A 3 -4.19 -2.15 18.72
CA GLU A 3 -2.83 -1.78 18.39
C GLU A 3 -2.49 -2.17 16.94
N LEU A 4 -1.63 -1.41 16.27
CA LEU A 4 -1.07 -1.77 14.96
C LEU A 4 0.45 -1.93 15.06
N LEU A 5 0.94 -3.04 14.54
CA LEU A 5 2.36 -3.27 14.31
C LEU A 5 2.62 -3.22 12.82
N ASP A 6 3.42 -2.25 12.39
CA ASP A 6 3.88 -2.23 11.00
C ASP A 6 5.14 -3.07 10.82
N SER A 7 5.10 -3.97 9.85
CA SER A 7 6.20 -4.88 9.51
C SER A 7 6.78 -4.63 8.11
N THR A 8 6.59 -3.43 7.54
CA THR A 8 7.10 -3.08 6.20
C THR A 8 8.61 -3.30 6.11
N LEU A 9 9.35 -2.94 7.15
CA LEU A 9 10.81 -3.01 7.18
C LEU A 9 11.37 -4.41 7.43
N ARG A 10 10.51 -5.40 7.73
CA ARG A 10 10.86 -6.81 7.84
C ARG A 10 10.08 -7.66 6.84
N GLU A 11 8.75 -7.80 7.00
CA GLU A 11 7.87 -8.58 6.13
C GLU A 11 7.76 -7.97 4.74
N GLY A 12 7.60 -6.64 4.69
CA GLY A 12 7.52 -5.91 3.41
C GLY A 12 8.78 -6.04 2.58
N GLU A 13 9.96 -6.07 3.20
CA GLU A 13 11.23 -6.28 2.50
C GLU A 13 11.40 -7.71 1.97
N GLN A 14 10.60 -8.68 2.43
CA GLN A 14 10.57 -10.04 1.89
C GLN A 14 9.73 -10.15 0.59
N THR A 15 9.09 -9.07 0.15
CA THR A 15 8.46 -9.03 -1.17
C THR A 15 9.52 -9.25 -2.25
N PRO A 16 9.32 -10.18 -3.19
CA PRO A 16 10.29 -10.41 -4.27
C PRO A 16 10.68 -9.14 -4.99
N TYR A 17 11.98 -8.94 -5.19
CA TYR A 17 12.59 -7.78 -5.88
C TYR A 17 12.59 -6.46 -5.09
N ILE A 18 12.13 -6.43 -3.84
CA ILE A 18 12.21 -5.24 -2.97
C ILE A 18 13.42 -5.38 -2.04
N ASN A 19 14.20 -4.30 -1.96
CA ASN A 19 15.28 -4.12 -1.01
C ASN A 19 15.35 -2.64 -0.65
N PHE A 20 15.41 -2.31 0.63
CA PHE A 20 15.54 -0.93 1.10
C PHE A 20 16.98 -0.59 1.44
N LYS A 21 17.39 0.66 1.17
CA LYS A 21 18.61 1.24 1.72
C LYS A 21 18.40 1.61 3.19
N ILE A 22 19.50 1.81 3.90
CA ILE A 22 19.46 2.14 5.33
C ILE A 22 18.70 3.46 5.59
N ASP A 23 18.98 4.49 4.80
CA ASP A 23 18.33 5.80 4.86
C ASP A 23 16.83 5.72 4.54
N GLU A 24 16.45 4.92 3.54
CA GLU A 24 15.05 4.66 3.19
C GLU A 24 14.31 3.97 4.36
N LYS A 25 14.93 2.98 5.02
CA LYS A 25 14.35 2.31 6.19
C LYS A 25 14.14 3.28 7.35
N VAL A 26 15.12 4.14 7.63
CA VAL A 26 15.01 5.15 8.68
C VAL A 26 13.88 6.13 8.38
N GLU A 27 13.74 6.56 7.14
CA GLU A 27 12.67 7.49 6.75
C GLU A 27 11.29 6.82 6.80
N ILE A 28 11.15 5.59 6.32
CA ILE A 28 9.91 4.81 6.46
C ILE A 28 9.52 4.69 7.95
N ALA A 29 10.47 4.40 8.84
CA ALA A 29 10.19 4.30 10.28
C ALA A 29 9.68 5.63 10.87
N ARG A 30 10.25 6.78 10.45
CA ARG A 30 9.77 8.10 10.86
C ARG A 30 8.36 8.41 10.36
N LEU A 31 8.08 8.09 9.10
CA LEU A 31 6.75 8.27 8.52
C LEU A 31 5.70 7.37 9.20
N LEU A 32 6.05 6.13 9.54
CA LEU A 32 5.18 5.23 10.31
C LEU A 32 4.90 5.77 11.73
N ASP A 33 5.92 6.28 12.41
CA ASP A 33 5.76 6.92 13.73
C ASP A 33 4.88 8.17 13.62
N TYR A 34 5.02 8.95 12.54
CA TYR A 34 4.17 10.11 12.28
C TYR A 34 2.71 9.72 12.03
N VAL A 35 2.44 8.64 11.33
CA VAL A 35 1.08 8.06 11.19
C VAL A 35 0.51 7.67 12.56
N GLY A 36 1.36 7.29 13.49
CA GLY A 36 1.00 6.93 14.86
C GLY A 36 0.80 5.42 15.06
N VAL A 37 1.51 4.55 14.32
CA VAL A 37 1.51 3.10 14.59
C VAL A 37 2.10 2.82 15.96
N ASP A 38 1.64 1.76 16.63
CA ASP A 38 2.06 1.46 17.99
C ASP A 38 3.44 0.79 18.05
N MET A 39 3.76 0.01 17.01
CA MET A 39 4.98 -0.78 16.94
C MET A 39 5.52 -0.82 15.52
N ILE A 40 6.85 -0.86 15.37
CA ILE A 40 7.55 -1.01 14.09
C ILE A 40 8.50 -2.19 14.18
N GLU A 41 8.29 -3.21 13.34
CA GLU A 41 9.22 -4.34 13.19
C GLU A 41 10.30 -3.96 12.18
N ALA A 42 11.47 -3.54 12.68
CA ALA A 42 12.52 -2.85 11.92
C ALA A 42 13.38 -3.78 11.05
N GLY A 43 13.33 -5.09 11.29
CA GLY A 43 14.09 -6.10 10.54
C GLY A 43 14.60 -7.24 11.40
N ASP A 44 15.32 -8.18 10.78
CA ASP A 44 16.08 -9.23 11.48
C ASP A 44 17.58 -8.92 11.36
N PRO A 45 18.23 -8.43 12.43
CA PRO A 45 19.63 -8.00 12.38
C PRO A 45 20.62 -9.13 12.09
N SER A 46 20.19 -10.39 12.15
CA SER A 46 21.05 -11.54 11.85
C SER A 46 21.21 -11.83 10.35
N VAL A 47 20.36 -11.22 9.50
CA VAL A 47 20.33 -11.50 8.06
C VAL A 47 21.51 -10.86 7.32
N SER A 48 21.86 -9.61 7.64
CA SER A 48 22.98 -8.91 7.00
C SER A 48 23.50 -7.72 7.82
N VAL A 49 24.73 -7.29 7.52
CA VAL A 49 25.35 -6.10 8.12
C VAL A 49 24.51 -4.83 7.87
N ASN A 50 23.90 -4.70 6.68
CA ASN A 50 23.07 -3.55 6.36
C ASN A 50 21.76 -3.55 7.16
N ILE A 51 21.12 -4.70 7.32
CA ILE A 51 19.91 -4.79 8.14
C ILE A 51 20.24 -4.52 9.62
N TYR A 52 21.35 -5.07 10.14
CA TYR A 52 21.83 -4.74 11.49
C TYR A 52 22.02 -3.22 11.66
N ALA A 53 22.71 -2.56 10.71
CA ALA A 53 22.95 -1.12 10.76
C ALA A 53 21.65 -0.33 10.69
N ALA A 54 20.69 -0.74 9.86
CA ALA A 54 19.38 -0.10 9.75
C ALA A 54 18.57 -0.22 11.05
N VAL A 55 18.43 -1.43 11.61
CA VAL A 55 17.72 -1.67 12.89
C VAL A 55 18.31 -0.81 13.99
N LYS A 56 19.66 -0.77 14.10
CA LYS A 56 20.36 0.04 15.09
C LYS A 56 20.11 1.54 14.91
N GLN A 57 20.12 2.03 13.68
CA GLN A 57 19.83 3.44 13.39
C GLN A 57 18.37 3.80 13.68
N ILE A 58 17.42 2.90 13.37
CA ILE A 58 16.00 3.11 13.68
C ILE A 58 15.78 3.16 15.19
N ALA A 59 16.35 2.23 15.95
CA ALA A 59 16.25 2.22 17.42
C ALA A 59 16.81 3.51 18.05
N ALA A 60 17.84 4.10 17.43
CA ALA A 60 18.45 5.35 17.90
C ALA A 60 17.64 6.63 17.53
N GLN A 61 16.52 6.52 16.78
CA GLN A 61 15.67 7.68 16.43
C GLN A 61 14.78 8.15 17.59
N HIS A 62 14.65 7.36 18.67
CA HIS A 62 13.76 7.67 19.80
C HIS A 62 12.31 7.95 19.36
N LEU A 63 11.79 7.10 18.51
CA LEU A 63 10.41 7.18 18.02
C LEU A 63 9.41 6.92 19.16
N ASN A 64 8.14 7.31 18.99
CA ASN A 64 7.07 6.98 19.93
C ASN A 64 6.65 5.52 19.80
N ALA A 65 6.73 4.96 18.60
CA ALA A 65 6.45 3.56 18.33
C ALA A 65 7.50 2.64 19.00
N GLU A 66 7.05 1.52 19.58
CA GLU A 66 7.95 0.49 20.12
C GLU A 66 8.73 -0.17 18.98
N ILE A 67 10.06 -0.20 19.05
CA ILE A 67 10.91 -0.78 18.01
C ILE A 67 11.19 -2.25 18.31
N ILE A 68 10.92 -3.10 17.32
CA ILE A 68 11.01 -4.55 17.41
C ILE A 68 12.05 -5.09 16.43
N ALA A 69 12.93 -5.97 16.88
CA ALA A 69 13.75 -6.80 16.00
C ALA A 69 13.17 -8.22 15.91
N HIS A 70 13.11 -8.76 14.71
CA HIS A 70 12.72 -10.15 14.48
C HIS A 70 13.92 -11.08 14.63
N SER A 71 13.73 -12.29 15.14
CA SER A 71 14.80 -13.27 15.29
C SER A 71 14.25 -14.69 15.33
N MET A 72 14.89 -15.61 14.64
CA MET A 72 14.69 -17.02 14.94
C MET A 72 15.13 -17.29 16.39
N ALA A 73 14.64 -18.35 17.05
CA ALA A 73 15.03 -18.74 18.38
C ALA A 73 16.51 -19.17 18.43
N THR A 74 17.41 -18.19 18.43
CA THR A 74 18.87 -18.34 18.54
C THR A 74 19.46 -17.27 19.44
N LYS A 75 20.50 -17.61 20.23
CA LYS A 75 21.18 -16.64 21.10
C LYS A 75 21.80 -15.52 20.28
N VAL A 76 22.43 -15.84 19.16
CA VAL A 76 23.07 -14.86 18.28
C VAL A 76 22.10 -13.79 17.80
N GLY A 77 20.91 -14.19 17.29
CA GLY A 77 19.90 -13.23 16.85
C GLY A 77 19.37 -12.35 17.99
N ILE A 78 19.21 -12.92 19.20
CA ILE A 78 18.77 -12.18 20.39
C ILE A 78 19.85 -11.19 20.84
N ASP A 79 21.14 -11.59 20.82
CA ASP A 79 22.26 -10.71 21.16
C ASP A 79 22.35 -9.53 20.20
N LEU A 80 22.23 -9.77 18.89
CA LEU A 80 22.22 -8.73 17.88
C LEU A 80 21.04 -7.77 18.06
N ALA A 81 19.85 -8.28 18.38
CA ALA A 81 18.69 -7.44 18.71
C ALA A 81 18.99 -6.53 19.91
N LYS A 82 19.60 -7.08 20.97
CA LYS A 82 20.01 -6.32 22.15
C LYS A 82 21.06 -5.25 21.82
N GLU A 83 22.06 -5.59 21.02
CA GLU A 83 23.10 -4.66 20.57
C GLU A 83 22.56 -3.52 19.70
N CYS A 84 21.49 -3.76 18.93
CA CYS A 84 20.81 -2.73 18.18
C CYS A 84 20.05 -1.73 19.07
N GLY A 85 19.77 -2.08 20.33
CA GLY A 85 19.07 -1.20 21.28
C GLY A 85 17.56 -1.16 21.09
N VAL A 86 16.96 -2.21 20.51
CA VAL A 86 15.50 -2.31 20.36
C VAL A 86 14.78 -2.55 21.69
N ASP A 87 13.50 -2.20 21.74
CA ASP A 87 12.66 -2.37 22.94
C ASP A 87 12.24 -3.82 23.15
N ARG A 88 12.00 -4.54 22.04
CA ARG A 88 11.46 -5.89 22.03
C ARG A 88 12.18 -6.76 21.01
N VAL A 89 12.32 -8.04 21.33
CA VAL A 89 12.65 -9.08 20.34
C VAL A 89 11.43 -9.94 20.04
N ALA A 90 11.16 -10.14 18.75
CA ALA A 90 10.14 -11.06 18.25
C ALA A 90 10.79 -12.40 17.90
N ILE A 91 10.69 -13.36 18.81
CA ILE A 91 11.24 -14.70 18.62
C ILE A 91 10.22 -15.56 17.89
N PHE A 92 10.59 -16.13 16.73
CA PHE A 92 9.73 -17.08 16.03
C PHE A 92 10.33 -18.50 16.02
N TYR A 93 9.45 -19.46 16.06
CA TYR A 93 9.78 -20.87 15.86
C TYR A 93 8.56 -21.64 15.39
N PRO A 94 8.73 -22.63 14.46
CA PRO A 94 7.61 -23.36 13.90
C PRO A 94 6.94 -24.28 14.92
N THR A 95 5.62 -24.48 14.75
CA THR A 95 4.80 -25.33 15.62
C THR A 95 3.98 -26.37 14.86
N SER A 96 3.69 -26.15 13.56
CA SER A 96 2.93 -27.13 12.80
C SER A 96 3.73 -28.42 12.58
N LYS A 97 3.03 -29.55 12.56
CA LYS A 97 3.64 -30.86 12.35
C LYS A 97 4.51 -30.89 11.08
N ILE A 98 4.00 -30.30 9.99
CA ILE A 98 4.76 -30.28 8.73
C ILE A 98 6.08 -29.51 8.87
N HIS A 99 6.09 -28.37 9.57
CA HIS A 99 7.31 -27.60 9.77
C HIS A 99 8.27 -28.26 10.78
N LEU A 100 7.73 -28.85 11.85
CA LEU A 100 8.55 -29.58 12.82
C LEU A 100 9.27 -30.77 12.15
N ASP A 101 8.55 -31.52 11.32
CA ASP A 101 9.10 -32.71 10.65
C ASP A 101 10.07 -32.35 9.52
N THR A 102 9.77 -31.33 8.70
CA THR A 102 10.47 -31.09 7.43
C THR A 102 11.46 -29.93 7.48
N LYS A 103 11.19 -28.89 8.30
CA LYS A 103 12.01 -27.66 8.36
C LYS A 103 13.07 -27.72 9.46
N VAL A 104 12.68 -28.15 10.66
CA VAL A 104 13.58 -28.10 11.83
C VAL A 104 13.95 -29.45 12.41
N HIS A 105 13.30 -30.55 11.99
CA HIS A 105 13.53 -31.91 12.45
C HIS A 105 13.53 -32.06 13.98
N LYS A 106 12.47 -31.54 14.63
CA LYS A 106 12.29 -31.50 16.07
C LYS A 106 10.96 -32.11 16.48
N THR A 107 10.96 -32.74 17.65
CA THR A 107 9.74 -33.12 18.35
C THR A 107 9.07 -31.88 19.00
N GLN A 108 7.80 -32.01 19.33
CA GLN A 108 7.08 -30.97 20.06
C GLN A 108 7.75 -30.60 21.38
N ALA A 109 8.22 -31.61 22.14
CA ALA A 109 8.91 -31.40 23.43
C ALA A 109 10.23 -30.62 23.25
N GLU A 110 11.06 -30.98 22.27
CA GLU A 110 12.30 -30.27 21.97
C GLU A 110 12.02 -28.82 21.52
N ALA A 111 10.95 -28.58 20.75
CA ALA A 111 10.56 -27.26 20.33
C ALA A 111 10.16 -26.38 21.52
N ILE A 112 9.35 -26.89 22.48
CA ILE A 112 9.00 -26.19 23.71
C ILE A 112 10.25 -25.81 24.52
N GLU A 113 11.15 -26.76 24.74
CA GLU A 113 12.37 -26.52 25.52
C GLU A 113 13.21 -25.42 24.88
N LEU A 114 13.44 -25.48 23.57
CA LEU A 114 14.20 -24.50 22.81
C LEU A 114 13.55 -23.11 22.88
N ILE A 115 12.25 -23.01 22.67
CA ILE A 115 11.50 -21.76 22.74
C ILE A 115 11.63 -21.14 24.14
N CYS A 116 11.36 -21.93 25.19
CA CYS A 116 11.44 -21.46 26.58
C CYS A 116 12.85 -21.03 26.96
N GLU A 117 13.90 -21.73 26.52
CA GLU A 117 15.30 -21.34 26.75
C GLU A 117 15.56 -19.95 26.18
N HIS A 118 15.20 -19.70 24.90
CA HIS A 118 15.50 -18.45 24.22
C HIS A 118 14.63 -17.29 24.73
N VAL A 119 13.38 -17.54 25.11
CA VAL A 119 12.55 -16.53 25.77
C VAL A 119 13.16 -16.10 27.10
N ARG A 120 13.57 -17.05 27.98
CA ARG A 120 14.25 -16.73 29.25
C ARG A 120 15.55 -15.98 28.99
N TYR A 121 16.32 -16.38 27.99
CA TYR A 121 17.56 -15.72 27.64
C TYR A 121 17.31 -14.26 27.24
N ALA A 122 16.39 -13.98 26.35
CA ALA A 122 16.06 -12.61 25.95
C ALA A 122 15.58 -11.77 27.14
N ARG A 123 14.76 -12.35 28.04
CA ARG A 123 14.32 -11.69 29.29
C ARG A 123 15.49 -11.37 30.21
N SER A 124 16.47 -12.27 30.30
CA SER A 124 17.67 -12.04 31.14
C SER A 124 18.52 -10.85 30.65
N LEU A 125 18.45 -10.52 29.38
CA LEU A 125 19.08 -9.35 28.78
C LEU A 125 18.24 -8.06 28.94
N GLY A 126 17.05 -8.14 29.54
CA GLY A 126 16.14 -7.03 29.78
C GLY A 126 15.26 -6.66 28.58
N LEU A 127 15.18 -7.49 27.54
CA LEU A 127 14.29 -7.27 26.40
C LEU A 127 12.86 -7.66 26.74
N LYS A 128 11.88 -6.94 26.21
CA LYS A 128 10.51 -7.45 26.07
C LYS A 128 10.48 -8.55 25.01
N VAL A 129 9.59 -9.53 25.12
CA VAL A 129 9.57 -10.68 24.24
C VAL A 129 8.18 -10.92 23.65
N ARG A 130 8.10 -10.94 22.31
CA ARG A 130 6.98 -11.52 21.58
C ARG A 130 7.41 -12.90 21.08
N TYR A 131 6.60 -13.92 21.33
CA TYR A 131 6.77 -15.23 20.71
C TYR A 131 5.79 -15.40 19.56
N THR A 132 6.28 -15.87 18.40
CA THR A 132 5.49 -16.16 17.20
C THR A 132 5.56 -17.65 16.90
N PRO A 133 4.50 -18.43 17.21
CA PRO A 133 4.34 -19.79 16.71
C PRO A 133 4.13 -19.73 15.19
N GLU A 134 5.17 -20.00 14.42
CA GLU A 134 5.08 -20.04 12.96
C GLU A 134 4.14 -21.16 12.53
N ASP A 135 3.23 -20.83 11.57
CA ASP A 135 2.22 -21.73 11.05
C ASP A 135 1.16 -22.18 12.09
N ALA A 136 0.77 -21.23 12.94
CA ALA A 136 -0.22 -21.44 13.99
C ALA A 136 -1.58 -21.90 13.45
N SER A 137 -1.97 -21.42 12.26
CA SER A 137 -3.23 -21.80 11.62
C SER A 137 -3.36 -23.29 11.32
N ARG A 138 -2.24 -23.97 11.06
CA ARG A 138 -2.18 -25.43 10.78
C ARG A 138 -1.64 -26.25 11.96
N THR A 139 -1.36 -25.60 13.08
CA THR A 139 -0.94 -26.27 14.32
C THR A 139 -2.16 -26.83 15.05
N ASP A 140 -2.02 -28.00 15.64
CA ASP A 140 -3.01 -28.56 16.55
C ASP A 140 -3.25 -27.59 17.72
N MET A 141 -4.51 -27.33 18.06
CA MET A 141 -4.86 -26.30 19.03
C MET A 141 -4.38 -26.61 20.46
N ASP A 142 -4.36 -27.88 20.85
CA ASP A 142 -3.93 -28.25 22.21
C ASP A 142 -2.42 -28.02 22.35
N PHE A 143 -1.66 -28.44 21.36
CA PHE A 143 -0.22 -28.17 21.33
C PHE A 143 0.08 -26.68 21.18
N LEU A 144 -0.66 -25.95 20.36
CA LEU A 144 -0.47 -24.50 20.20
C LEU A 144 -0.66 -23.76 21.53
N VAL A 145 -1.72 -24.11 22.28
CA VAL A 145 -1.98 -23.53 23.61
C VAL A 145 -0.89 -23.92 24.61
N GLU A 146 -0.44 -25.17 24.60
CA GLU A 146 0.62 -25.66 25.47
C GLU A 146 1.92 -24.88 25.24
N VAL A 147 2.43 -24.83 24.00
CA VAL A 147 3.69 -24.15 23.69
C VAL A 147 3.64 -22.66 23.99
N CYS A 148 2.51 -21.99 23.71
CA CYS A 148 2.34 -20.58 24.01
C CYS A 148 2.28 -20.28 25.51
N ASN A 149 1.56 -21.08 26.30
CA ASN A 149 1.55 -20.93 27.75
C ASN A 149 2.95 -21.16 28.35
N ARG A 150 3.71 -22.13 27.86
CA ARG A 150 5.11 -22.35 28.29
C ARG A 150 6.02 -21.18 27.91
N ALA A 151 5.79 -20.55 26.73
CA ALA A 151 6.52 -19.33 26.35
C ALA A 151 6.15 -18.15 27.27
N ILE A 152 4.87 -17.99 27.64
CA ILE A 152 4.41 -16.96 28.58
C ILE A 152 5.04 -17.18 29.97
N GLU A 153 5.02 -18.40 30.49
CA GLU A 153 5.68 -18.77 31.74
C GLU A 153 7.19 -18.47 31.71
N ALA A 154 7.82 -18.63 30.54
CA ALA A 154 9.23 -18.32 30.34
C ALA A 154 9.50 -16.80 30.26
N GLY A 155 8.46 -15.97 30.09
CA GLY A 155 8.54 -14.52 30.13
C GLY A 155 8.09 -13.78 28.86
N ALA A 156 7.50 -14.47 27.87
CA ALA A 156 6.87 -13.79 26.75
C ALA A 156 5.62 -13.02 27.25
N ASP A 157 5.51 -11.76 26.90
CA ASP A 157 4.38 -10.90 27.27
C ASP A 157 3.39 -10.70 26.11
N ARG A 158 3.74 -11.22 24.90
CA ARG A 158 2.96 -11.11 23.67
C ARG A 158 3.11 -12.39 22.84
N ILE A 159 2.02 -12.87 22.29
CA ILE A 159 1.98 -14.02 21.36
C ILE A 159 1.43 -13.56 20.03
N SER A 160 2.12 -13.86 18.92
CA SER A 160 1.64 -13.53 17.57
C SER A 160 1.08 -14.78 16.88
N TYR A 161 -0.23 -14.85 16.70
CA TYR A 161 -0.89 -15.91 15.96
C TYR A 161 -0.67 -15.72 14.45
N ALA A 162 0.07 -16.63 13.81
CA ALA A 162 0.44 -16.52 12.41
C ALA A 162 -0.38 -17.46 11.51
N ASP A 163 -1.17 -16.90 10.57
CA ASP A 163 -1.73 -17.60 9.42
C ASP A 163 -0.72 -17.52 8.26
N THR A 164 0.36 -18.29 8.41
CA THR A 164 1.56 -18.24 7.57
C THR A 164 1.27 -18.55 6.09
N THR A 165 0.26 -19.32 5.81
CA THR A 165 -0.10 -19.73 4.43
C THR A 165 -1.38 -19.07 3.93
N GLY A 166 -1.99 -18.18 4.72
CA GLY A 166 -3.16 -17.40 4.32
C GLY A 166 -4.39 -18.25 3.98
N VAL A 167 -4.60 -19.35 4.70
CA VAL A 167 -5.65 -20.35 4.37
C VAL A 167 -6.93 -20.23 5.19
N LEU A 168 -6.94 -19.41 6.23
CA LEU A 168 -8.11 -19.26 7.08
C LEU A 168 -9.19 -18.39 6.43
N GLN A 169 -10.43 -18.67 6.83
CA GLN A 169 -11.59 -17.84 6.55
C GLN A 169 -11.96 -17.00 7.79
N PRO A 170 -12.60 -15.83 7.64
CA PRO A 170 -12.85 -14.92 8.78
C PRO A 170 -13.61 -15.55 9.94
N HIS A 171 -14.64 -16.39 9.68
CA HIS A 171 -15.38 -17.05 10.76
C HIS A 171 -14.52 -18.09 11.49
N ILE A 172 -13.67 -18.83 10.77
CA ILE A 172 -12.73 -19.80 11.37
C ILE A 172 -11.64 -19.05 12.18
N MET A 173 -11.13 -17.92 11.66
CA MET A 173 -10.20 -17.08 12.43
C MET A 173 -10.83 -16.61 13.74
N PHE A 174 -12.05 -16.09 13.70
CA PHE A 174 -12.79 -15.68 14.90
C PHE A 174 -12.90 -16.82 15.93
N GLU A 175 -13.34 -18.00 15.49
CA GLU A 175 -13.51 -19.18 16.34
C GLU A 175 -12.18 -19.62 16.96
N ARG A 176 -11.14 -19.73 16.14
CA ARG A 176 -9.81 -20.14 16.61
C ARG A 176 -9.20 -19.16 17.60
N ILE A 177 -9.29 -17.86 17.32
CA ILE A 177 -8.75 -16.85 18.26
C ILE A 177 -9.58 -16.78 19.54
N SER A 178 -10.91 -16.91 19.48
CA SER A 178 -11.77 -16.98 20.67
C SER A 178 -11.40 -18.18 21.55
N GLN A 179 -11.23 -19.37 20.94
CA GLN A 179 -10.78 -20.57 21.64
C GLN A 179 -9.37 -20.41 22.20
N PHE A 180 -8.45 -19.87 21.42
CA PHE A 180 -7.07 -19.63 21.82
C PHE A 180 -6.98 -18.66 23.00
N ARG A 181 -7.66 -17.50 22.91
CA ARG A 181 -7.74 -16.51 23.99
C ARG A 181 -8.28 -17.09 25.30
N SER A 182 -9.31 -17.93 25.23
CA SER A 182 -9.93 -18.51 26.43
C SER A 182 -9.04 -19.50 27.20
N ARG A 183 -7.98 -19.99 26.55
CA ARG A 183 -7.09 -21.03 27.07
C ARG A 183 -5.66 -20.52 27.38
N LEU A 184 -5.32 -19.31 26.94
CA LEU A 184 -4.01 -18.70 27.22
C LEU A 184 -3.99 -18.04 28.60
N ALA A 185 -2.82 -18.09 29.22
CA ALA A 185 -2.45 -17.22 30.33
C ALA A 185 -2.53 -15.74 29.87
N PRO A 186 -2.69 -14.79 30.81
CA PRO A 186 -2.80 -13.37 30.47
C PRO A 186 -1.59 -12.87 29.67
N CYS A 187 -1.81 -12.46 28.43
CA CYS A 187 -0.83 -11.85 27.54
C CYS A 187 -1.54 -11.05 26.45
N LYS A 188 -0.81 -10.26 25.66
CA LYS A 188 -1.31 -9.68 24.41
C LYS A 188 -1.28 -10.71 23.29
N ILE A 189 -2.28 -10.68 22.40
CA ILE A 189 -2.34 -11.51 21.18
C ILE A 189 -2.28 -10.62 19.95
N ASP A 190 -1.32 -10.89 19.08
CA ASP A 190 -1.19 -10.27 17.77
C ASP A 190 -1.72 -11.21 16.69
N ILE A 191 -2.23 -10.65 15.60
CA ILE A 191 -2.67 -11.38 14.41
C ILE A 191 -1.77 -11.04 13.24
N HIS A 192 -1.20 -12.07 12.64
CA HIS A 192 -0.39 -11.98 11.42
C HIS A 192 -0.99 -12.86 10.34
N CYS A 193 -1.65 -12.26 9.33
CA CYS A 193 -2.38 -12.97 8.29
C CYS A 193 -1.77 -12.72 6.92
N HIS A 194 -1.32 -13.78 6.23
CA HIS A 194 -0.97 -13.66 4.82
C HIS A 194 -2.20 -13.56 3.92
N ASN A 195 -2.02 -12.98 2.73
CA ASN A 195 -3.10 -12.56 1.84
C ASN A 195 -3.29 -13.48 0.62
N ASP A 196 -2.83 -14.73 0.69
CA ASP A 196 -2.81 -15.66 -0.43
C ASP A 196 -4.19 -15.88 -1.07
N LEU A 197 -5.25 -15.81 -0.28
CA LEU A 197 -6.64 -15.92 -0.74
C LEU A 197 -7.39 -14.57 -0.74
N GLY A 198 -6.69 -13.44 -0.58
CA GLY A 198 -7.31 -12.10 -0.59
C GLY A 198 -8.13 -11.78 0.65
N MET A 199 -7.93 -12.48 1.78
CA MET A 199 -8.74 -12.33 2.99
C MET A 199 -7.95 -11.82 4.21
N ALA A 200 -6.73 -11.37 4.04
CA ALA A 200 -5.87 -10.99 5.16
C ALA A 200 -6.49 -9.96 6.09
N LEU A 201 -7.00 -8.84 5.56
CA LEU A 201 -7.65 -7.81 6.38
C LEU A 201 -8.91 -8.34 7.06
N ALA A 202 -9.76 -9.07 6.35
CA ALA A 202 -10.98 -9.63 6.91
C ALA A 202 -10.67 -10.65 8.03
N ASN A 203 -9.66 -11.49 7.85
CA ASN A 203 -9.17 -12.41 8.88
C ASN A 203 -8.60 -11.66 10.09
N ALA A 204 -7.81 -10.61 9.87
CA ALA A 204 -7.24 -9.82 10.95
C ALA A 204 -8.33 -9.14 11.80
N MET A 205 -9.34 -8.54 11.16
CA MET A 205 -10.49 -7.95 11.86
C MET A 205 -11.31 -9.01 12.61
N ALA A 206 -11.50 -10.20 12.03
CA ALA A 206 -12.15 -11.31 12.71
C ALA A 206 -11.35 -11.79 13.93
N GLY A 207 -10.02 -11.83 13.83
CA GLY A 207 -9.15 -12.14 14.95
C GLY A 207 -9.26 -11.15 16.11
N ILE A 208 -9.32 -9.85 15.82
CA ILE A 208 -9.59 -8.82 16.84
C ILE A 208 -10.95 -9.06 17.55
N ARG A 209 -11.98 -9.34 16.78
CA ARG A 209 -13.29 -9.69 17.36
C ARG A 209 -13.26 -10.98 18.18
N GLY A 210 -12.36 -11.91 17.83
CA GLY A 210 -12.08 -13.12 18.60
C GLY A 210 -11.29 -12.89 19.90
N GLY A 211 -10.81 -11.67 20.13
CA GLY A 211 -10.11 -11.29 21.37
C GLY A 211 -8.62 -11.04 21.21
N ALA A 212 -8.10 -10.86 20.00
CA ALA A 212 -6.75 -10.37 19.78
C ALA A 212 -6.63 -8.86 20.06
N ASP A 213 -5.41 -8.38 20.28
CA ASP A 213 -5.13 -7.00 20.71
C ASP A 213 -4.47 -6.17 19.61
N CYS A 214 -3.79 -6.80 18.65
CA CYS A 214 -2.95 -6.13 17.66
C CYS A 214 -3.08 -6.79 16.27
N ILE A 215 -2.98 -5.96 15.21
CA ILE A 215 -2.87 -6.43 13.83
C ILE A 215 -1.48 -6.11 13.29
N HIS A 216 -0.86 -7.08 12.63
CA HIS A 216 0.32 -6.84 11.82
C HIS A 216 -0.09 -6.35 10.43
N VAL A 217 0.49 -5.26 10.00
CA VAL A 217 0.23 -4.59 8.73
C VAL A 217 1.52 -4.27 8.00
N THR A 218 1.41 -3.94 6.72
CA THR A 218 2.49 -3.32 5.95
C THR A 218 1.95 -2.20 5.08
N ILE A 219 2.78 -1.21 4.79
CA ILE A 219 2.45 -0.19 3.80
C ILE A 219 2.21 -0.88 2.46
N ASN A 220 1.11 -0.53 1.80
CA ASN A 220 0.70 -1.08 0.51
C ASN A 220 0.42 -2.59 0.51
N GLY A 221 0.35 -3.23 1.67
CA GLY A 221 0.11 -4.66 1.80
C GLY A 221 1.29 -5.52 1.34
N LEU A 222 2.52 -5.00 1.33
CA LEU A 222 3.72 -5.72 0.94
C LEU A 222 4.00 -6.91 1.87
N GLY A 223 4.76 -7.89 1.38
CA GLY A 223 5.20 -9.05 2.14
C GLY A 223 5.47 -10.26 1.25
N GLU A 224 5.86 -11.35 1.90
CA GLU A 224 6.10 -12.63 1.24
C GLU A 224 4.89 -13.06 0.41
N ARG A 225 5.11 -13.51 -0.82
CA ARG A 225 4.10 -13.92 -1.82
C ARG A 225 3.11 -12.80 -2.16
N THR A 226 1.96 -12.75 -1.49
CA THR A 226 0.87 -11.79 -1.72
C THR A 226 0.72 -10.76 -0.60
N GLY A 227 1.67 -10.75 0.36
CA GLY A 227 1.72 -9.81 1.47
C GLY A 227 0.80 -10.14 2.64
N ILE A 228 0.57 -9.12 3.48
CA ILE A 228 -0.25 -9.14 4.69
C ILE A 228 -1.24 -7.95 4.65
N PRO A 229 -2.10 -7.72 5.69
CA PRO A 229 -3.03 -6.59 5.67
C PRO A 229 -2.36 -5.25 5.35
N ASP A 230 -2.98 -4.48 4.46
CA ASP A 230 -2.53 -3.14 4.11
C ASP A 230 -2.78 -2.17 5.27
N LEU A 231 -1.78 -1.34 5.60
CA LEU A 231 -1.84 -0.35 6.67
C LEU A 231 -2.99 0.65 6.45
N ALA A 232 -3.08 1.25 5.26
CA ALA A 232 -4.09 2.26 4.96
C ALA A 232 -5.50 1.68 4.97
N GLU A 233 -5.70 0.51 4.34
CA GLU A 233 -6.98 -0.19 4.35
C GLU A 233 -7.40 -0.53 5.79
N THR A 234 -6.47 -1.00 6.63
CA THR A 234 -6.72 -1.36 8.03
C THR A 234 -7.12 -0.13 8.86
N ILE A 235 -6.35 0.95 8.78
CA ILE A 235 -6.62 2.19 9.53
C ILE A 235 -7.99 2.77 9.14
N VAL A 236 -8.27 2.88 7.84
CA VAL A 236 -9.53 3.46 7.35
C VAL A 236 -10.73 2.57 7.70
N ALA A 237 -10.57 1.23 7.63
CA ALA A 237 -11.62 0.31 8.05
C ALA A 237 -11.96 0.50 9.55
N TYR A 238 -10.96 0.58 10.42
CA TYR A 238 -11.17 0.81 11.85
C TYR A 238 -11.68 2.20 12.18
N HIS A 239 -11.23 3.23 11.45
CA HIS A 239 -11.77 4.58 11.58
C HIS A 239 -13.28 4.60 11.29
N ASN A 240 -13.71 4.02 10.17
CA ASN A 240 -15.11 4.07 9.75
C ASN A 240 -16.04 3.09 10.48
N LEU A 241 -15.55 1.91 10.84
CA LEU A 241 -16.41 0.86 11.41
C LEU A 241 -16.40 0.83 12.94
N GLU A 242 -15.29 1.24 13.57
CA GLU A 242 -15.08 1.11 15.00
C GLU A 242 -14.75 2.48 15.67
N ASN A 243 -14.83 3.60 14.92
CA ASN A 243 -14.54 4.95 15.37
C ASN A 243 -13.12 5.12 16.00
N VAL A 244 -12.11 4.42 15.50
CA VAL A 244 -10.73 4.57 15.92
C VAL A 244 -10.12 5.81 15.27
N THR A 245 -9.74 6.82 16.06
CA THR A 245 -9.31 8.14 15.55
C THR A 245 -7.86 8.50 15.91
N LYS A 246 -7.08 7.56 16.44
CA LYS A 246 -5.72 7.84 16.91
C LYS A 246 -4.67 7.98 15.80
N TYR A 247 -4.97 7.47 14.59
CA TYR A 247 -4.02 7.47 13.46
C TYR A 247 -4.23 8.68 12.55
N ARG A 248 -3.16 9.17 11.93
CA ARG A 248 -3.19 10.28 10.98
C ARG A 248 -3.53 9.78 9.58
N LEU A 249 -4.80 9.93 9.19
CA LEU A 249 -5.30 9.45 7.91
C LEU A 249 -4.77 10.27 6.73
N ASP A 250 -4.57 11.56 6.92
CA ASP A 250 -4.10 12.51 5.90
C ASP A 250 -2.68 12.22 5.38
N SER A 251 -1.86 11.53 6.18
CA SER A 251 -0.50 11.13 5.80
C SER A 251 -0.41 9.78 5.06
N LEU A 252 -1.49 9.01 4.98
CA LEU A 252 -1.45 7.64 4.40
C LEU A 252 -1.11 7.62 2.91
N ASN A 253 -1.60 8.60 2.13
CA ASN A 253 -1.28 8.69 0.71
C ASN A 253 0.19 9.04 0.46
N GLU A 254 0.75 9.96 1.24
CA GLU A 254 2.16 10.34 1.14
C GLU A 254 3.05 9.15 1.46
N LEU A 255 2.75 8.44 2.55
CA LEU A 255 3.47 7.22 2.94
C LEU A 255 3.41 6.13 1.86
N SER A 256 2.22 5.88 1.29
CA SER A 256 2.04 4.93 0.20
C SER A 256 2.86 5.32 -1.03
N SER A 257 2.78 6.59 -1.46
CA SER A 257 3.53 7.10 -2.61
C SER A 257 5.04 7.10 -2.38
N TYR A 258 5.50 7.39 -1.16
CA TYR A 258 6.91 7.27 -0.82
C TYR A 258 7.41 5.85 -1.01
N LEU A 259 6.63 4.85 -0.58
CA LEU A 259 7.00 3.44 -0.75
C LEU A 259 7.03 3.02 -2.23
N GLU A 260 6.05 3.47 -3.04
CA GLU A 260 6.07 3.25 -4.49
C GLU A 260 7.35 3.82 -5.12
N LYS A 261 7.74 5.02 -4.72
CA LYS A 261 8.94 5.71 -5.21
C LYS A 261 10.23 4.94 -4.88
N VAL A 262 10.40 4.49 -3.62
CA VAL A 262 11.65 3.82 -3.21
C VAL A 262 11.74 2.39 -3.68
N THR A 263 10.60 1.71 -3.88
CA THR A 263 10.57 0.31 -4.33
C THR A 263 10.45 0.15 -5.85
N GLY A 264 9.91 1.16 -6.53
CA GLY A 264 9.49 1.02 -7.93
C GLY A 264 8.31 0.05 -8.12
N PHE A 265 7.62 -0.32 -7.05
CA PHE A 265 6.48 -1.24 -7.05
C PHE A 265 5.19 -0.45 -6.95
N PHE A 266 4.56 -0.19 -8.11
CA PHE A 266 3.37 0.65 -8.21
C PHE A 266 2.08 -0.12 -7.93
N LEU A 267 1.15 0.55 -7.26
CA LEU A 267 -0.15 -0.01 -6.93
C LEU A 267 -1.06 -0.12 -8.15
N ALA A 268 -1.93 -1.14 -8.13
CA ALA A 268 -3.03 -1.19 -9.07
C ALA A 268 -3.95 0.04 -8.89
N PRO A 269 -4.39 0.71 -9.97
CA PRO A 269 -5.20 1.92 -9.86
C PRO A 269 -6.50 1.75 -9.07
N ASN A 270 -7.05 0.54 -9.06
CA ASN A 270 -8.26 0.16 -8.32
C ASN A 270 -7.98 -0.36 -6.90
N LYS A 271 -6.74 -0.23 -6.39
CA LYS A 271 -6.46 -0.60 -5.00
C LYS A 271 -7.33 0.22 -4.06
N PRO A 272 -7.94 -0.40 -3.03
CA PRO A 272 -8.72 0.34 -2.05
C PRO A 272 -7.88 1.45 -1.38
N ILE A 273 -8.53 2.53 -0.98
CA ILE A 273 -8.00 3.66 -0.22
C ILE A 273 -6.91 4.47 -0.95
N THR A 274 -5.76 3.87 -1.27
CA THR A 274 -4.59 4.57 -1.81
C THR A 274 -4.53 4.54 -3.34
N GLY A 275 -5.26 3.63 -4.00
CA GLY A 275 -5.28 3.53 -5.44
C GLY A 275 -5.84 4.79 -6.12
N GLN A 276 -5.36 5.07 -7.32
CA GLN A 276 -5.70 6.28 -8.08
C GLN A 276 -7.21 6.43 -8.32
N ASN A 277 -7.92 5.32 -8.54
CA ASN A 277 -9.35 5.29 -8.85
C ASN A 277 -10.25 5.13 -7.61
N ALA A 278 -9.70 5.06 -6.39
CA ALA A 278 -10.47 4.75 -5.19
C ALA A 278 -11.67 5.70 -4.95
N PHE A 279 -11.56 6.96 -5.41
CA PHE A 279 -12.61 7.99 -5.29
C PHE A 279 -13.01 8.57 -6.64
N SER A 280 -12.98 7.74 -7.70
CA SER A 280 -13.33 8.15 -9.05
C SER A 280 -14.69 7.57 -9.46
N HIS A 281 -15.58 8.43 -9.93
CA HIS A 281 -16.93 8.07 -10.38
C HIS A 281 -17.08 8.31 -11.89
N LYS A 282 -17.62 7.32 -12.61
CA LYS A 282 -17.72 7.35 -14.07
C LYS A 282 -19.17 7.18 -14.57
N ALA A 283 -19.92 6.23 -14.02
CA ALA A 283 -21.26 5.92 -14.47
C ALA A 283 -22.25 7.07 -14.20
N GLY A 284 -23.08 7.43 -15.19
CA GLY A 284 -23.97 8.58 -15.13
C GLY A 284 -24.91 8.60 -13.91
N VAL A 285 -25.45 7.44 -13.50
CA VAL A 285 -26.29 7.31 -12.30
C VAL A 285 -25.48 7.58 -11.03
N HIS A 286 -24.25 7.07 -10.95
CA HIS A 286 -23.35 7.30 -9.83
C HIS A 286 -22.91 8.76 -9.74
N THR A 287 -22.48 9.35 -10.85
CA THR A 287 -22.03 10.76 -10.88
C THR A 287 -23.16 11.72 -10.52
N ASP A 288 -24.39 11.47 -11.02
CA ASP A 288 -25.57 12.26 -10.64
C ASP A 288 -25.89 12.17 -9.14
N GLY A 289 -25.77 10.96 -8.58
CA GLY A 289 -25.96 10.72 -7.14
C GLY A 289 -24.90 11.46 -6.31
N VAL A 290 -23.64 11.27 -6.63
CA VAL A 290 -22.50 11.89 -5.92
C VAL A 290 -22.56 13.43 -5.98
N ILE A 291 -22.90 14.02 -7.13
CA ILE A 291 -23.05 15.47 -7.28
C ILE A 291 -24.17 16.01 -6.36
N LYS A 292 -25.27 15.26 -6.19
CA LYS A 292 -26.37 15.64 -5.31
C LYS A 292 -26.04 15.42 -3.83
N ASN A 293 -25.49 14.28 -3.50
CA ASN A 293 -25.04 13.91 -2.16
C ASN A 293 -24.00 12.79 -2.27
N PRO A 294 -22.73 13.06 -1.92
CA PRO A 294 -21.65 12.05 -1.98
C PRO A 294 -21.98 10.74 -1.25
N GLN A 295 -22.70 10.80 -0.14
CA GLN A 295 -23.06 9.62 0.66
C GLN A 295 -23.92 8.60 -0.11
N THR A 296 -24.42 8.94 -1.29
CA THR A 296 -25.18 7.98 -2.12
C THR A 296 -24.29 6.84 -2.64
N TYR A 297 -22.98 7.07 -2.83
CA TYR A 297 -22.05 6.11 -3.39
C TYR A 297 -20.68 6.09 -2.69
N GLU A 298 -20.42 6.97 -1.74
CA GLU A 298 -19.17 7.02 -0.97
C GLU A 298 -19.46 6.54 0.47
N GLY A 299 -18.70 5.55 0.92
CA GLY A 299 -18.79 5.02 2.29
C GLY A 299 -18.17 5.96 3.34
N PHE A 300 -17.33 6.91 2.90
CA PHE A 300 -16.71 7.97 3.71
C PHE A 300 -16.19 9.08 2.78
N ASP A 301 -15.94 10.26 3.36
CA ASP A 301 -15.45 11.41 2.61
C ASP A 301 -13.94 11.25 2.31
N PRO A 302 -13.50 11.30 1.04
CA PRO A 302 -12.08 11.26 0.69
C PRO A 302 -11.23 12.37 1.33
N ALA A 303 -11.84 13.47 1.74
CA ALA A 303 -11.17 14.58 2.41
C ALA A 303 -10.46 14.16 3.71
N ILE A 304 -10.92 13.11 4.41
CA ILE A 304 -10.23 12.58 5.60
C ILE A 304 -8.82 12.05 5.30
N LEU A 305 -8.58 11.72 4.02
CA LEU A 305 -7.30 11.24 3.49
C LEU A 305 -6.51 12.35 2.77
N GLY A 306 -6.97 13.59 2.81
CA GLY A 306 -6.43 14.68 1.99
C GLY A 306 -6.64 14.47 0.49
N ARG A 307 -7.64 13.65 0.10
CA ARG A 307 -7.95 13.34 -1.31
C ARG A 307 -9.25 14.03 -1.75
N GLU A 308 -9.36 14.19 -3.05
CA GLU A 308 -10.57 14.70 -3.70
C GLU A 308 -11.26 13.61 -4.50
N ARG A 309 -12.61 13.70 -4.58
CA ARG A 309 -13.37 12.87 -5.51
C ARG A 309 -13.19 13.34 -6.93
N LYS A 310 -13.17 12.39 -7.88
CA LYS A 310 -13.06 12.67 -9.31
C LYS A 310 -14.32 12.23 -10.04
N ILE A 311 -14.86 13.11 -10.87
CA ILE A 311 -15.88 12.76 -11.87
C ILE A 311 -15.15 12.56 -13.19
N VAL A 312 -15.11 11.32 -13.66
CA VAL A 312 -14.50 10.97 -14.95
C VAL A 312 -15.54 11.10 -16.04
N ILE A 313 -15.27 11.95 -17.02
CA ILE A 313 -16.14 12.12 -18.20
C ILE A 313 -15.80 11.06 -19.24
N ASP A 314 -16.83 10.34 -19.71
CA ASP A 314 -16.71 9.21 -20.62
C ASP A 314 -18.06 8.94 -21.28
N LYS A 315 -18.15 7.96 -22.18
CA LYS A 315 -19.39 7.56 -22.87
C LYS A 315 -20.56 7.20 -21.93
N TYR A 316 -20.30 6.85 -20.67
CA TYR A 316 -21.34 6.57 -19.67
C TYR A 316 -21.78 7.82 -18.91
N THR A 317 -21.21 8.98 -19.19
CA THR A 317 -21.47 10.20 -18.44
C THR A 317 -22.83 10.80 -18.82
N GLY A 318 -23.58 11.22 -17.79
CA GLY A 318 -24.85 11.92 -17.98
C GLY A 318 -24.68 13.42 -18.16
N LYS A 319 -25.72 14.07 -18.72
CA LYS A 319 -25.78 15.52 -19.00
C LYS A 319 -25.32 16.42 -17.84
N ARG A 320 -25.70 16.06 -16.59
CA ARG A 320 -25.36 16.87 -15.40
C ARG A 320 -23.86 16.94 -15.13
N ALA A 321 -23.15 15.82 -15.27
CA ALA A 321 -21.72 15.80 -15.06
C ALA A 321 -20.97 16.59 -16.14
N VAL A 322 -21.42 16.50 -17.41
CA VAL A 322 -20.86 17.31 -18.50
C VAL A 322 -21.15 18.80 -18.27
N LEU A 323 -22.39 19.15 -17.89
CA LEU A 323 -22.75 20.54 -17.57
C LEU A 323 -21.90 21.06 -16.40
N GLY A 324 -21.76 20.28 -15.33
CA GLY A 324 -20.93 20.66 -14.20
C GLY A 324 -19.48 20.93 -14.60
N ARG A 325 -18.91 20.06 -15.48
CA ARG A 325 -17.54 20.26 -15.97
C ARG A 325 -17.41 21.52 -16.84
N LEU A 326 -18.38 21.80 -17.72
CA LEU A 326 -18.40 23.03 -18.50
C LEU A 326 -18.51 24.28 -17.62
N GLN A 327 -19.32 24.22 -16.55
CA GLN A 327 -19.46 25.31 -15.58
C GLN A 327 -18.18 25.59 -14.80
N GLU A 328 -17.33 24.57 -14.53
CA GLU A 328 -16.01 24.79 -13.91
C GLU A 328 -15.07 25.65 -14.75
N TYR A 329 -15.37 25.79 -16.05
CA TYR A 329 -14.67 26.64 -17.03
C TYR A 329 -15.48 27.86 -17.44
N ASP A 330 -16.55 28.19 -16.71
CA ASP A 330 -17.47 29.31 -17.02
C ASP A 330 -18.11 29.20 -18.43
N ILE A 331 -18.19 27.96 -18.98
CA ILE A 331 -18.81 27.72 -20.29
C ILE A 331 -20.31 27.53 -20.12
N THR A 332 -21.08 28.46 -20.70
CA THR A 332 -22.55 28.40 -20.69
C THR A 332 -23.06 27.80 -22.00
N VAL A 333 -23.97 26.84 -21.91
CA VAL A 333 -24.58 26.14 -23.05
C VAL A 333 -26.09 26.06 -22.93
N THR A 334 -26.81 26.03 -24.04
CA THR A 334 -28.25 25.74 -24.06
C THR A 334 -28.51 24.24 -23.82
N PRO A 335 -29.74 23.84 -23.49
CA PRO A 335 -30.10 22.42 -23.41
C PRO A 335 -29.80 21.61 -24.66
N GLU A 336 -30.06 22.21 -25.84
CA GLU A 336 -29.82 21.58 -27.15
C GLU A 336 -28.32 21.43 -27.43
N GLU A 337 -27.52 22.46 -27.14
CA GLU A 337 -26.05 22.41 -27.24
C GLU A 337 -25.48 21.34 -26.32
N LEU A 338 -25.99 21.26 -25.05
CA LEU A 338 -25.57 20.22 -24.10
C LEU A 338 -25.85 18.82 -24.60
N ASP A 339 -27.01 18.59 -25.25
CA ASP A 339 -27.35 17.31 -25.85
C ASP A 339 -26.36 16.93 -26.95
N GLY A 340 -26.04 17.86 -27.83
CA GLY A 340 -25.05 17.65 -28.88
C GLY A 340 -23.65 17.35 -28.34
N ILE A 341 -23.21 18.09 -27.28
CA ILE A 341 -21.92 17.85 -26.60
C ILE A 341 -21.88 16.44 -25.99
N VAL A 342 -22.94 16.02 -25.32
CA VAL A 342 -23.01 14.67 -24.70
C VAL A 342 -22.96 13.57 -25.76
N GLU A 343 -23.62 13.76 -26.94
CA GLU A 343 -23.56 12.81 -28.06
C GLU A 343 -22.15 12.70 -28.63
N GLU A 344 -21.47 13.81 -28.86
CA GLU A 344 -20.08 13.81 -29.35
C GLU A 344 -19.12 13.16 -28.33
N ILE A 345 -19.27 13.45 -27.01
CA ILE A 345 -18.50 12.80 -25.95
C ILE A 345 -18.68 11.27 -26.01
N LYS A 346 -19.90 10.78 -26.22
CA LYS A 346 -20.15 9.34 -26.34
C LYS A 346 -19.48 8.75 -27.57
N ALA A 347 -19.57 9.43 -28.71
CA ALA A 347 -18.93 9.00 -29.94
C ALA A 347 -17.40 8.90 -29.83
N VAL A 348 -16.76 9.87 -29.13
CA VAL A 348 -15.34 9.83 -28.84
C VAL A 348 -15.00 8.66 -27.87
N GLY A 349 -15.80 8.47 -26.84
CA GLY A 349 -15.60 7.39 -25.86
C GLY A 349 -15.81 5.97 -26.43
N ASP A 350 -16.63 5.81 -27.45
CA ASP A 350 -16.83 4.52 -28.14
C ASP A 350 -15.58 4.09 -28.93
N ASN A 351 -14.72 5.02 -29.31
CA ASN A 351 -13.43 4.74 -29.95
C ASN A 351 -12.30 4.39 -28.96
N HIS A 352 -12.62 3.99 -27.73
CA HIS A 352 -11.66 3.64 -26.65
C HIS A 352 -10.67 4.76 -26.27
N ARG A 353 -11.02 6.01 -26.56
CA ARG A 353 -10.20 7.16 -26.20
C ARG A 353 -10.58 7.68 -24.81
N MET A 354 -9.60 7.98 -23.98
CA MET A 354 -9.83 8.76 -22.76
C MET A 354 -10.26 10.19 -23.16
N ILE A 355 -11.20 10.77 -22.40
CA ILE A 355 -11.72 12.11 -22.62
C ILE A 355 -11.19 13.01 -21.51
N PHE A 356 -10.53 14.07 -21.90
CA PHE A 356 -9.95 15.09 -21.03
C PHE A 356 -10.71 16.41 -21.13
N ASP A 357 -10.45 17.33 -20.23
CA ASP A 357 -11.11 18.64 -20.25
C ASP A 357 -10.86 19.40 -21.55
N ALA A 358 -9.65 19.27 -22.13
CA ALA A 358 -9.34 19.84 -23.45
C ALA A 358 -10.24 19.28 -24.55
N ASP A 359 -10.52 17.97 -24.53
CA ASP A 359 -11.41 17.36 -25.51
C ASP A 359 -12.86 17.84 -25.32
N ILE A 360 -13.29 18.03 -24.07
CA ILE A 360 -14.64 18.55 -23.75
C ILE A 360 -14.80 20.00 -24.25
N ILE A 361 -13.78 20.83 -24.09
CA ILE A 361 -13.75 22.22 -24.56
C ILE A 361 -13.79 22.24 -26.09
N GLU A 362 -12.96 21.44 -26.79
CA GLU A 362 -12.94 21.32 -28.23
C GLU A 362 -14.31 20.85 -28.80
N ILE A 363 -14.93 19.86 -28.14
CA ILE A 363 -16.28 19.39 -28.48
C ILE A 363 -17.30 20.51 -28.27
N ALA A 364 -17.20 21.26 -27.16
CA ALA A 364 -18.09 22.38 -26.91
C ALA A 364 -17.93 23.50 -27.98
N GLU A 365 -16.71 23.85 -28.38
CA GLU A 365 -16.46 24.78 -29.47
C GLU A 365 -17.10 24.30 -30.79
N LYS A 366 -16.88 23.04 -31.13
CA LYS A 366 -17.44 22.42 -32.32
C LYS A 366 -18.96 22.47 -32.37
N VAL A 367 -19.62 22.10 -31.25
CA VAL A 367 -21.10 22.01 -31.20
C VAL A 367 -21.73 23.40 -31.14
N THR A 368 -21.15 24.34 -30.39
CA THR A 368 -21.71 25.68 -30.18
C THR A 368 -21.34 26.64 -31.32
N GLY A 369 -20.30 26.32 -32.09
CA GLY A 369 -19.74 27.23 -33.13
C GLY A 369 -19.05 28.48 -32.51
N ARG A 370 -18.82 28.50 -31.19
CA ARG A 370 -18.20 29.61 -30.47
C ARG A 370 -16.72 29.30 -30.19
N ASN A 371 -15.85 30.29 -30.31
CA ASN A 371 -14.49 30.16 -29.83
C ASN A 371 -14.50 30.28 -28.28
N ILE A 372 -13.97 29.28 -27.57
CA ILE A 372 -13.94 29.20 -26.13
C ILE A 372 -12.47 29.37 -25.66
N ASP A 373 -12.11 30.60 -25.31
CA ASP A 373 -10.74 30.95 -24.92
C ASP A 373 -10.51 30.65 -23.42
N VAL A 374 -10.46 29.35 -23.10
CA VAL A 374 -10.14 28.88 -21.74
C VAL A 374 -8.95 27.92 -21.80
N ILE A 375 -8.11 27.97 -20.75
CA ILE A 375 -6.98 27.07 -20.60
C ILE A 375 -7.46 25.87 -19.80
N PRO A 376 -7.41 24.63 -20.36
CA PRO A 376 -7.71 23.44 -19.62
C PRO A 376 -6.85 23.32 -18.36
N LYS A 377 -7.44 22.88 -17.26
CA LYS A 377 -6.69 22.62 -16.00
C LYS A 377 -5.67 21.50 -16.16
N GLU A 378 -5.84 20.67 -17.18
CA GLU A 378 -4.95 19.56 -17.49
C GLU A 378 -3.62 20.06 -18.03
N ILE A 379 -2.58 19.36 -17.61
CA ILE A 379 -1.22 19.61 -18.07
C ILE A 379 -0.85 18.57 -19.10
N ASN A 380 -0.44 19.02 -20.27
CA ASN A 380 0.23 18.20 -21.25
C ASN A 380 1.73 18.37 -21.10
N ALA A 381 2.45 17.27 -21.05
CA ALA A 381 3.90 17.30 -20.93
C ALA A 381 4.57 16.30 -21.90
N LEU A 382 5.75 16.69 -22.35
CA LEU A 382 6.70 15.82 -23.05
C LEU A 382 7.83 15.51 -22.10
N ILE A 383 8.00 14.24 -21.76
CA ILE A 383 9.06 13.78 -20.85
C ILE A 383 10.09 13.01 -21.67
N ASN A 384 11.27 13.60 -21.81
CA ASN A 384 12.40 12.98 -22.48
C ASN A 384 13.20 12.17 -21.45
N ILE A 385 13.60 10.96 -21.82
CA ILE A 385 14.19 9.97 -20.95
C ILE A 385 15.49 9.47 -21.56
N ALA A 386 16.59 9.56 -20.82
CA ALA A 386 17.84 8.87 -21.14
C ALA A 386 17.89 7.55 -20.38
N VAL A 387 18.22 6.47 -21.09
CA VAL A 387 18.32 5.10 -20.55
C VAL A 387 19.77 4.79 -20.19
N GLU A 388 20.00 4.00 -19.15
CA GLU A 388 21.34 3.54 -18.80
C GLU A 388 21.95 2.66 -19.91
N SER A 389 23.23 2.82 -20.18
CA SER A 389 23.92 2.20 -21.32
C SER A 389 23.89 0.65 -21.34
N HIS A 390 23.64 0.04 -20.18
CA HIS A 390 23.55 -1.42 -20.05
C HIS A 390 22.10 -1.96 -20.09
N VAL A 391 21.12 -1.09 -20.32
CA VAL A 391 19.69 -1.45 -20.36
C VAL A 391 19.14 -1.26 -21.77
N TYR A 392 18.37 -2.23 -22.24
CA TYR A 392 17.67 -2.11 -23.52
C TYR A 392 16.49 -1.15 -23.44
N THR A 393 16.45 -0.15 -24.31
CA THR A 393 15.37 0.85 -24.45
C THR A 393 14.00 0.19 -24.49
N SER A 394 13.86 -0.90 -25.25
CA SER A 394 12.60 -1.66 -25.37
C SER A 394 12.11 -2.27 -24.05
N ALA A 395 13.01 -2.52 -23.09
CA ALA A 395 12.61 -3.01 -21.78
C ALA A 395 12.00 -1.88 -20.92
N VAL A 396 12.54 -0.66 -21.05
CA VAL A 396 12.00 0.53 -20.40
C VAL A 396 10.65 0.90 -21.02
N VAL A 397 10.54 0.89 -22.34
CA VAL A 397 9.27 1.17 -23.06
C VAL A 397 8.14 0.23 -22.62
N ARG A 398 8.42 -1.06 -22.42
CA ARG A 398 7.41 -2.01 -21.92
C ARG A 398 6.90 -1.66 -20.52
N ARG A 399 7.77 -1.15 -19.65
CA ARG A 399 7.38 -0.71 -18.29
C ARG A 399 6.60 0.59 -18.34
N LEU A 400 7.03 1.55 -19.17
CA LEU A 400 6.31 2.81 -19.38
C LEU A 400 4.88 2.57 -19.87
N LYS A 401 4.66 1.65 -20.81
CA LYS A 401 3.31 1.35 -21.35
C LYS A 401 2.31 0.84 -20.29
N ASN A 402 2.78 0.41 -19.14
CA ASN A 402 1.92 0.00 -18.02
C ASN A 402 1.51 1.17 -17.13
N LEU A 403 2.12 2.34 -17.29
CA LEU A 403 1.74 3.54 -16.53
C LEU A 403 0.49 4.18 -17.13
N GLN A 404 -0.36 4.72 -16.26
CA GLN A 404 -1.49 5.55 -16.67
C GLN A 404 -0.99 6.95 -17.09
N ASN A 405 -1.86 7.72 -17.73
CA ASN A 405 -1.58 9.09 -18.20
C ASN A 405 -0.63 9.19 -19.42
N ILE A 406 -0.13 8.09 -19.95
CA ILE A 406 0.65 8.08 -21.17
C ILE A 406 -0.28 8.09 -22.40
N THR A 407 -0.11 9.11 -23.24
CA THR A 407 -0.80 9.21 -24.51
C THR A 407 0.02 8.57 -25.63
N SER A 408 1.34 8.77 -25.61
CA SER A 408 2.24 8.22 -26.64
C SER A 408 3.64 8.01 -26.08
N VAL A 409 4.33 6.97 -26.58
CA VAL A 409 5.75 6.70 -26.29
C VAL A 409 6.49 6.61 -27.61
N PHE A 410 7.56 7.36 -27.75
CA PHE A 410 8.41 7.40 -28.91
C PHE A 410 9.82 6.94 -28.51
N GLU A 411 10.42 6.02 -29.25
CA GLU A 411 11.86 5.82 -29.22
C GLU A 411 12.47 6.86 -30.17
N ILE A 412 13.44 7.63 -29.69
CA ILE A 412 14.02 8.77 -30.40
C ILE A 412 15.54 8.65 -30.45
N THR A 413 16.17 9.43 -31.30
CA THR A 413 17.64 9.56 -31.39
C THR A 413 18.06 10.93 -30.87
N GLY A 414 19.27 11.06 -30.34
CA GLY A 414 19.85 12.29 -29.81
C GLY A 414 20.30 12.13 -28.36
N ASP A 415 20.13 13.16 -27.57
CA ASP A 415 20.56 13.20 -26.17
C ASP A 415 19.68 12.32 -25.25
N TYR A 416 18.50 11.95 -25.72
CA TYR A 416 17.53 11.09 -25.05
C TYR A 416 17.15 9.91 -25.95
N ASP A 417 16.78 8.80 -25.31
CA ASP A 417 16.44 7.53 -25.99
C ASP A 417 14.93 7.38 -26.18
N ILE A 418 14.13 7.95 -25.25
CA ILE A 418 12.67 7.83 -25.27
C ILE A 418 12.04 9.21 -25.03
N SER A 419 10.94 9.49 -25.68
CA SER A 419 10.07 10.62 -25.38
C SER A 419 8.65 10.15 -25.10
N VAL A 420 8.10 10.56 -23.95
CA VAL A 420 6.77 10.22 -23.48
C VAL A 420 5.90 11.47 -23.55
N TYR A 421 4.80 11.41 -24.32
CA TYR A 421 3.75 12.42 -24.26
C TYR A 421 2.68 11.98 -23.26
N CYS A 422 2.46 12.79 -22.23
CA CYS A 422 1.50 12.50 -21.17
C CYS A 422 0.52 13.65 -20.95
N LYS A 423 -0.65 13.29 -20.39
CA LYS A 423 -1.67 14.24 -19.93
C LYS A 423 -1.98 13.91 -18.46
N VAL A 424 -2.04 14.95 -17.63
CA VAL A 424 -2.35 14.85 -16.20
C VAL A 424 -3.26 16.00 -15.76
N ALA A 425 -4.06 15.79 -14.72
CA ALA A 425 -5.08 16.75 -14.32
C ALA A 425 -4.49 18.02 -13.67
N ASN A 426 -3.28 17.95 -13.09
CA ASN A 426 -2.64 19.08 -12.39
C ASN A 426 -1.14 18.83 -12.19
N THR A 427 -0.45 19.87 -11.65
CA THR A 427 1.00 19.79 -11.36
C THR A 427 1.38 18.73 -10.34
N ALA A 428 0.52 18.42 -9.36
CA ALA A 428 0.80 17.39 -8.38
C ALA A 428 0.78 16.00 -9.04
N GLU A 429 -0.20 15.74 -9.92
CA GLU A 429 -0.21 14.51 -10.73
C GLU A 429 0.99 14.43 -11.67
N LEU A 430 1.42 15.55 -12.27
CA LEU A 430 2.61 15.55 -13.11
C LEU A 430 3.86 15.17 -12.31
N ASN A 431 4.04 15.76 -11.14
CA ASN A 431 5.17 15.45 -10.28
C ASN A 431 5.19 13.96 -9.86
N ASN A 432 4.03 13.43 -9.43
CA ASN A 432 3.90 12.02 -9.11
C ASN A 432 4.22 11.13 -10.32
N PHE A 433 3.76 11.50 -11.49
CA PHE A 433 4.01 10.76 -12.73
C PHE A 433 5.50 10.78 -13.13
N ILE A 434 6.18 11.92 -12.99
CA ILE A 434 7.62 12.03 -13.21
C ILE A 434 8.39 11.12 -12.24
N GLU A 435 8.00 11.08 -10.97
CA GLU A 435 8.64 10.20 -9.98
C GLU A 435 8.40 8.72 -10.29
N GLN A 436 7.20 8.35 -10.76
CA GLN A 436 6.93 6.99 -11.24
C GLN A 436 7.83 6.61 -12.41
N ILE A 437 8.03 7.51 -13.37
CA ILE A 437 8.95 7.29 -14.49
C ILE A 437 10.37 7.12 -13.95
N ARG A 438 10.84 8.01 -13.08
CA ARG A 438 12.21 7.96 -12.52
C ARG A 438 12.50 6.70 -11.73
N ALA A 439 11.49 6.11 -11.11
CA ALA A 439 11.61 4.86 -10.36
C ALA A 439 11.77 3.61 -11.25
N ILE A 440 11.51 3.73 -12.56
CA ILE A 440 11.70 2.60 -13.48
C ILE A 440 13.19 2.29 -13.61
N GLN A 441 13.58 1.08 -13.22
CA GLN A 441 14.96 0.59 -13.33
C GLN A 441 15.48 0.69 -14.77
N GLY A 442 16.62 1.31 -14.93
CA GLY A 442 17.27 1.53 -16.23
C GLY A 442 17.05 2.94 -16.77
N ILE A 443 16.33 3.81 -16.08
CA ILE A 443 16.24 5.23 -16.41
C ILE A 443 17.39 5.97 -15.73
N LYS A 444 18.17 6.70 -16.53
CA LYS A 444 19.31 7.49 -16.09
C LYS A 444 18.90 8.90 -15.68
N THR A 445 18.20 9.59 -16.56
CA THR A 445 17.72 10.98 -16.34
C THR A 445 16.40 11.21 -17.07
N THR A 446 15.65 12.22 -16.59
CA THR A 446 14.45 12.70 -17.25
C THR A 446 14.48 14.21 -17.38
N GLU A 447 13.97 14.74 -18.49
CA GLU A 447 13.72 16.15 -18.70
C GLU A 447 12.23 16.33 -19.06
N THR A 448 11.54 17.25 -18.40
CA THR A 448 10.11 17.47 -18.60
C THR A 448 9.86 18.84 -19.21
N ASN A 449 9.19 18.86 -20.34
CA ASN A 449 8.79 20.05 -21.05
C ASN A 449 7.25 20.15 -21.03
N LEU A 450 6.71 21.26 -20.51
CA LEU A 450 5.27 21.51 -20.56
C LEU A 450 4.88 21.88 -21.98
N VAL A 451 3.81 21.25 -22.48
CA VAL A 451 3.25 21.57 -23.78
C VAL A 451 2.19 22.65 -23.60
N LEU A 452 2.52 23.89 -23.94
CA LEU A 452 1.61 25.02 -23.81
C LEU A 452 0.46 24.98 -24.80
N LYS A 453 0.74 24.52 -26.04
CA LYS A 453 -0.28 24.39 -27.09
C LYS A 453 0.12 23.30 -28.09
N LYS A 454 -0.83 22.44 -28.44
CA LYS A 454 -0.69 21.44 -29.49
C LYS A 454 -1.36 21.97 -30.75
N HIS A 455 -0.60 22.10 -31.84
CA HIS A 455 -1.13 22.35 -33.16
C HIS A 455 -1.25 21.00 -33.88
N THR A 456 -2.47 20.59 -34.19
CA THR A 456 -2.72 19.45 -35.08
C THR A 456 -3.07 20.03 -36.47
N ASP A 457 -2.32 19.64 -37.50
CA ASP A 457 -2.75 19.93 -38.85
C ASP A 457 -4.11 19.25 -39.07
N ASN A 458 -5.15 20.04 -39.26
CA ASN A 458 -6.43 19.57 -39.74
C ASN A 458 -6.27 19.16 -41.17
N GLY A 459 -6.18 17.89 -41.44
CA GLY A 459 -6.47 17.38 -42.75
C GLY A 459 -5.33 16.62 -43.43
N MET A 460 -5.58 15.52 -43.72
CA MET A 460 -5.76 14.78 -44.93
C MET A 460 -5.74 13.29 -44.69
N ALA A 461 -6.92 12.73 -44.92
CA ALA A 461 -7.28 11.34 -45.20
C ALA A 461 -6.95 10.27 -44.19
#